data_c271463f3f5532eef00dd16355be7833
#
_entry.id   c271463f3f5532eef00dd16355be7833
#
_cell.length_a   1.000
_cell.length_b   1.000
_cell.length_c   1.000
_cell.angle_alpha   90.00
_cell.angle_beta   90.00
_cell.angle_gamma   90.00
#
_symmetry.space_group_name_H-M   'P 1'
#
loop_
_entity.id
_entity.type
_entity.pdbx_description
1 polymer ?
#
loop_
_entity_poly.entity_id
_entity_poly.type
_entity_poly.pdbx_seq_one_letter_code
_entity_poly.pdbx_strand_id
1 'polypeptide(L)'
;MSTADPQKPAHSLQGTGATMGPETQMLNLKILQNLAQNNIYRDEESKAGIRALEKSLLGQGRRYTPVEAAECAGLPLETAQRIWHNMGFPTIADHSPYFTETDVQMLADLQKLDAEGDIRMEYVASLVRSEGQLTDRTVAWQIEALVHNIMVTENLSDNDARRKLLKDFPRYLDVLERLALYAYRRQMYAGIMRLGLRENNVTTSGLSRLPLVRGVGFVDLVSYTSLVRNLDAAALSQLINHFEQSCLDVIAPLGGRIIKTLGDEVFFLTEAPDAIAEISLRLSEKIGADPQLPDARVAFIWGEVLANRGDVYGSSVNLAARLVSLAEPGTVLTDNETANTLRQVGNRYTLTSQGTRNVRSFGNVDPVAVTRRVNYTMEIDLS
;
A
#
# COMPACT_ATOMS: atom_id res chain seq x y z
N MET A 1 58.37 -7.42 11.00
CA MET A 1 57.98 -8.24 12.13
C MET A 1 56.73 -7.66 12.74
N SER A 2 55.62 -8.17 12.52
CA SER A 2 54.47 -8.52 13.30
C SER A 2 53.29 -8.86 12.38
N THR A 3 52.85 -10.02 12.55
CA THR A 3 51.98 -10.93 11.84
C THR A 3 50.53 -10.45 11.83
N ALA A 4 49.92 -10.46 10.64
CA ALA A 4 48.49 -10.41 10.44
C ALA A 4 47.85 -11.74 10.82
N ASP A 5 46.76 -11.69 11.58
CA ASP A 5 45.91 -12.85 11.88
C ASP A 5 44.66 -12.78 10.96
N PRO A 6 44.44 -13.78 10.12
CA PRO A 6 43.21 -13.88 9.33
C PRO A 6 42.36 -14.98 9.93
N GLN A 7 41.20 -14.67 10.47
CA GLN A 7 40.01 -15.54 10.53
C GLN A 7 38.96 -15.01 11.51
N LYS A 8 37.95 -14.33 10.98
CA LYS A 8 36.63 -14.35 11.60
C LYS A 8 35.70 -15.14 10.68
N PRO A 9 35.01 -16.16 11.17
CA PRO A 9 34.07 -16.94 10.37
C PRO A 9 32.79 -16.16 10.09
N ALA A 10 32.30 -16.34 8.87
CA ALA A 10 30.99 -15.86 8.47
C ALA A 10 29.91 -16.44 9.38
N HIS A 11 29.14 -15.56 10.03
CA HIS A 11 27.94 -15.97 10.72
C HIS A 11 26.88 -16.41 9.69
N SER A 12 26.71 -17.74 9.60
CA SER A 12 25.56 -18.37 8.98
C SER A 12 24.31 -17.93 9.74
N LEU A 13 23.45 -17.17 9.11
CA LEU A 13 22.08 -16.94 9.57
C LEU A 13 21.30 -18.25 9.43
N GLN A 14 21.45 -19.15 10.38
CA GLN A 14 20.49 -20.21 10.62
C GLN A 14 19.21 -19.55 11.12
N GLY A 15 18.19 -19.46 10.26
CA GLY A 15 16.84 -19.11 10.64
C GLY A 15 16.31 -20.15 11.61
N THR A 16 16.29 -19.81 12.90
CA THR A 16 15.51 -20.54 13.89
C THR A 16 14.04 -20.39 13.52
N GLY A 17 13.44 -21.44 12.99
CA GLY A 17 12.00 -21.61 12.90
C GLY A 17 11.43 -21.56 14.31
N ALA A 18 10.99 -20.37 14.73
CA ALA A 18 10.29 -20.21 15.99
C ALA A 18 8.91 -20.86 15.83
N THR A 19 8.78 -22.10 16.30
CA THR A 19 7.47 -22.68 16.62
C THR A 19 6.79 -21.73 17.58
N MET A 20 5.63 -21.18 17.18
CA MET A 20 4.80 -20.34 18.04
C MET A 20 4.58 -21.08 19.36
N GLY A 21 4.96 -20.44 20.47
CA GLY A 21 4.76 -21.01 21.81
C GLY A 21 3.27 -21.24 22.09
N PRO A 22 2.93 -22.17 23.00
CA PRO A 22 1.55 -22.51 23.35
C PRO A 22 0.71 -21.30 23.79
N GLU A 23 1.33 -20.25 24.30
CA GLU A 23 0.65 -19.00 24.67
C GLU A 23 0.15 -18.21 23.46
N THR A 24 0.88 -18.17 22.36
CA THR A 24 0.47 -17.48 21.14
C THR A 24 -0.62 -18.26 20.42
N GLN A 25 -0.58 -19.60 20.46
CA GLN A 25 -1.66 -20.45 19.96
C GLN A 25 -2.94 -20.26 20.76
N MET A 26 -2.83 -20.14 22.08
CA MET A 26 -3.98 -19.91 22.98
C MET A 26 -4.56 -18.49 22.81
N LEU A 27 -3.73 -17.49 22.51
CA LEU A 27 -4.18 -16.14 22.20
C LEU A 27 -4.96 -16.08 20.86
N ASN A 28 -4.46 -16.76 19.84
CA ASN A 28 -5.15 -16.85 18.54
C ASN A 28 -6.47 -17.63 18.65
N LEU A 29 -6.49 -18.73 19.42
CA LEU A 29 -7.75 -19.45 19.72
C LEU A 29 -8.75 -18.58 20.49
N LYS A 30 -8.30 -17.77 21.44
CA LYS A 30 -9.16 -16.82 22.17
C LYS A 30 -9.67 -15.70 21.28
N ILE A 31 -8.86 -15.20 20.36
CA ILE A 31 -9.29 -14.18 19.38
C ILE A 31 -10.35 -14.78 18.43
N LEU A 32 -10.12 -15.99 17.90
CA LEU A 32 -11.09 -16.68 17.06
C LEU A 32 -12.37 -17.07 17.83
N GLN A 33 -12.22 -17.46 19.11
CA GLN A 33 -13.37 -17.71 19.99
C GLN A 33 -14.14 -16.42 20.33
N ASN A 34 -13.46 -15.30 20.53
CA ASN A 34 -14.10 -14.00 20.75
C ASN A 34 -14.79 -13.47 19.49
N LEU A 35 -14.21 -13.69 18.31
CA LEU A 35 -14.84 -13.38 17.02
C LEU A 35 -16.07 -14.29 16.80
N ALA A 36 -16.00 -15.55 17.18
CA ALA A 36 -17.13 -16.48 17.17
C ALA A 36 -18.16 -16.20 18.27
N GLN A 37 -17.80 -15.47 19.34
CA GLN A 37 -18.68 -15.07 20.43
C GLN A 37 -19.38 -13.73 20.21
N ASN A 38 -18.93 -12.92 19.25
CA ASN A 38 -19.64 -11.72 18.86
C ASN A 38 -20.99 -12.07 18.21
N ASN A 39 -22.05 -11.52 18.75
CA ASN A 39 -23.47 -11.90 18.62
C ASN A 39 -24.06 -11.98 17.19
N ILE A 40 -23.34 -11.56 16.15
CA ILE A 40 -23.81 -11.48 14.76
C ILE A 40 -23.95 -12.88 14.11
N TYR A 41 -23.20 -13.88 14.62
CA TYR A 41 -23.11 -15.21 14.01
C TYR A 41 -23.77 -16.34 14.84
N ARG A 42 -24.63 -16.01 15.79
CA ARG A 42 -25.21 -17.00 16.71
C ARG A 42 -26.47 -17.68 16.21
N ASP A 43 -27.22 -17.00 15.35
CA ASP A 43 -28.45 -17.57 14.81
C ASP A 43 -28.20 -18.52 13.62
N GLU A 44 -29.07 -19.49 13.42
CA GLU A 44 -28.90 -20.48 12.35
C GLU A 44 -29.03 -19.89 10.94
N GLU A 45 -29.75 -18.77 10.78
CA GLU A 45 -29.89 -18.08 9.50
C GLU A 45 -28.56 -17.45 9.09
N SER A 46 -27.85 -16.76 10.01
CA SER A 46 -26.52 -16.19 9.77
C SER A 46 -25.49 -17.28 9.48
N LYS A 47 -25.53 -18.40 10.21
CA LYS A 47 -24.63 -19.54 9.93
C LYS A 47 -24.90 -20.18 8.56
N ALA A 48 -26.14 -20.28 8.16
CA ALA A 48 -26.50 -20.79 6.84
C ALA A 48 -26.04 -19.82 5.73
N GLY A 49 -26.20 -18.51 5.94
CA GLY A 49 -25.71 -17.47 5.05
C GLY A 49 -24.19 -17.53 4.86
N ILE A 50 -23.43 -17.69 5.96
CA ILE A 50 -21.97 -17.84 5.90
C ILE A 50 -21.56 -19.09 5.12
N ARG A 51 -22.19 -20.23 5.35
CA ARG A 51 -21.91 -21.46 4.59
C ARG A 51 -22.22 -21.31 3.10
N ALA A 52 -23.31 -20.64 2.77
CA ALA A 52 -23.66 -20.36 1.38
C ALA A 52 -22.63 -19.41 0.71
N LEU A 53 -22.19 -18.38 1.44
CA LEU A 53 -21.17 -17.45 0.99
C LEU A 53 -19.82 -18.13 0.83
N GLU A 54 -19.39 -18.95 1.79
CA GLU A 54 -18.16 -19.75 1.70
C GLU A 54 -18.16 -20.61 0.42
N LYS A 55 -19.27 -21.29 0.14
CA LYS A 55 -19.39 -22.07 -1.09
C LYS A 55 -19.35 -21.22 -2.36
N SER A 56 -19.92 -20.03 -2.32
CA SER A 56 -19.90 -19.09 -3.47
C SER A 56 -18.50 -18.51 -3.72
N LEU A 57 -17.77 -18.18 -2.65
CA LEU A 57 -16.43 -17.56 -2.74
C LEU A 57 -15.32 -18.59 -3.00
N LEU A 58 -15.36 -19.72 -2.32
CA LEU A 58 -14.29 -20.72 -2.32
C LEU A 58 -14.62 -21.97 -3.16
N GLY A 59 -15.77 -21.98 -3.84
CA GLY A 59 -16.22 -23.08 -4.68
C GLY A 59 -16.83 -24.20 -3.87
N GLN A 60 -16.09 -25.31 -3.70
CA GLN A 60 -16.54 -26.45 -2.89
C GLN A 60 -16.19 -26.24 -1.42
N GLY A 61 -16.92 -26.93 -0.52
CA GLY A 61 -16.64 -26.84 0.91
C GLY A 61 -15.25 -27.37 1.30
N ARG A 62 -14.87 -27.11 2.54
CA ARG A 62 -13.59 -27.54 3.13
C ARG A 62 -13.45 -29.06 3.11
N ARG A 63 -12.37 -29.56 2.55
CA ARG A 63 -12.15 -31.00 2.35
C ARG A 63 -10.81 -31.48 2.87
N TYR A 64 -9.77 -30.65 2.77
CA TYR A 64 -8.40 -31.03 3.02
C TYR A 64 -7.91 -30.45 4.35
N THR A 65 -7.20 -31.27 5.09
CA THR A 65 -6.33 -30.80 6.17
C THR A 65 -5.10 -30.08 5.60
N PRO A 66 -4.34 -29.29 6.39
CA PRO A 66 -3.11 -28.68 5.93
C PRO A 66 -2.12 -29.71 5.34
N VAL A 67 -2.02 -30.88 5.93
CA VAL A 67 -1.14 -31.97 5.46
C VAL A 67 -1.59 -32.48 4.09
N GLU A 68 -2.86 -32.84 3.96
CA GLU A 68 -3.41 -33.33 2.69
C GLU A 68 -3.33 -32.31 1.58
N ALA A 69 -3.61 -31.02 1.89
CA ALA A 69 -3.49 -29.94 0.91
C ALA A 69 -2.06 -29.77 0.40
N ALA A 70 -1.07 -29.83 1.29
CA ALA A 70 0.33 -29.75 0.93
C ALA A 70 0.77 -30.96 0.08
N GLU A 71 0.39 -32.17 0.46
CA GLU A 71 0.68 -33.41 -0.29
C GLU A 71 0.07 -33.40 -1.68
N CYS A 72 -1.22 -33.03 -1.80
CA CYS A 72 -1.89 -32.92 -3.10
C CYS A 72 -1.27 -31.85 -4.01
N ALA A 73 -0.75 -30.77 -3.44
CA ALA A 73 -0.06 -29.71 -4.18
C ALA A 73 1.41 -30.04 -4.49
N GLY A 74 1.95 -31.15 -4.00
CA GLY A 74 3.35 -31.54 -4.19
C GLY A 74 4.34 -30.68 -3.41
N LEU A 75 3.92 -30.09 -2.28
CA LEU A 75 4.73 -29.21 -1.45
C LEU A 75 5.04 -29.84 -0.08
N PRO A 76 6.22 -29.56 0.51
CA PRO A 76 6.43 -29.78 1.92
C PRO A 76 5.42 -28.98 2.76
N LEU A 77 4.88 -29.56 3.83
CA LEU A 77 3.90 -28.92 4.72
C LEU A 77 4.37 -27.54 5.20
N GLU A 78 5.63 -27.41 5.62
CA GLU A 78 6.20 -26.15 6.07
C GLU A 78 6.15 -25.06 4.97
N THR A 79 6.38 -25.44 3.72
CA THR A 79 6.32 -24.52 2.58
C THR A 79 4.88 -24.08 2.30
N ALA A 80 3.92 -24.99 2.30
CA ALA A 80 2.51 -24.68 2.15
C ALA A 80 2.00 -23.75 3.27
N GLN A 81 2.36 -24.05 4.52
CA GLN A 81 2.03 -23.19 5.67
C GLN A 81 2.66 -21.81 5.55
N ARG A 82 3.91 -21.71 5.07
CA ARG A 82 4.57 -20.41 4.84
C ARG A 82 3.90 -19.59 3.74
N ILE A 83 3.44 -20.23 2.66
CA ILE A 83 2.64 -19.58 1.61
C ILE A 83 1.35 -19.03 2.23
N TRP A 84 0.64 -19.83 3.00
CA TRP A 84 -0.60 -19.47 3.68
C TRP A 84 -0.43 -18.27 4.63
N HIS A 85 0.60 -18.30 5.46
CA HIS A 85 0.92 -17.17 6.36
C HIS A 85 1.35 -15.91 5.60
N ASN A 86 2.02 -16.05 4.47
CA ASN A 86 2.36 -14.89 3.64
C ASN A 86 1.13 -14.22 3.01
N MET A 87 0.04 -14.97 2.79
CA MET A 87 -1.26 -14.38 2.40
C MET A 87 -1.96 -13.65 3.56
N GLY A 88 -1.46 -13.74 4.78
CA GLY A 88 -2.04 -13.09 5.96
C GLY A 88 -2.99 -13.98 6.77
N PHE A 89 -3.12 -15.26 6.43
CA PHE A 89 -4.04 -16.16 7.12
C PHE A 89 -3.41 -16.81 8.35
N PRO A 90 -4.22 -17.15 9.36
CA PRO A 90 -3.75 -17.75 10.60
C PRO A 90 -3.34 -19.21 10.41
N THR A 91 -2.59 -19.72 11.39
CA THR A 91 -2.25 -21.15 11.45
C THR A 91 -3.50 -22.00 11.67
N ILE A 92 -3.64 -23.02 10.84
CA ILE A 92 -4.70 -24.01 10.95
C ILE A 92 -4.14 -25.26 11.60
N ALA A 93 -4.93 -25.93 12.48
CA ALA A 93 -4.53 -27.17 13.12
C ALA A 93 -4.38 -28.28 12.06
N ASP A 94 -3.31 -29.07 12.14
CA ASP A 94 -2.89 -30.02 11.10
C ASP A 94 -3.94 -31.09 10.75
N HIS A 95 -4.86 -31.37 11.68
CA HIS A 95 -5.91 -32.40 11.49
C HIS A 95 -7.32 -31.81 11.24
N SER A 96 -7.44 -30.51 11.05
CA SER A 96 -8.73 -29.86 10.77
C SER A 96 -8.94 -29.71 9.27
N PRO A 97 -10.00 -30.25 8.67
CA PRO A 97 -10.37 -29.96 7.29
C PRO A 97 -10.71 -28.47 7.17
N TYR A 98 -9.88 -27.76 6.44
CA TYR A 98 -10.01 -26.31 6.28
C TYR A 98 -9.85 -25.85 4.83
N PHE A 99 -9.01 -26.52 4.06
CA PHE A 99 -8.68 -26.15 2.69
C PHE A 99 -9.70 -26.74 1.70
N THR A 100 -9.92 -25.98 0.63
CA THR A 100 -10.77 -26.36 -0.50
C THR A 100 -9.92 -26.88 -1.66
N GLU A 101 -10.57 -27.35 -2.72
CA GLU A 101 -9.91 -27.73 -3.97
C GLU A 101 -9.19 -26.53 -4.62
N THR A 102 -9.79 -25.33 -4.50
CA THR A 102 -9.20 -24.10 -5.04
C THR A 102 -7.88 -23.74 -4.34
N ASP A 103 -7.81 -23.97 -3.02
CA ASP A 103 -6.58 -23.74 -2.26
C ASP A 103 -5.47 -24.69 -2.70
N VAL A 104 -5.82 -25.98 -2.88
CA VAL A 104 -4.87 -26.99 -3.36
C VAL A 104 -4.38 -26.65 -4.76
N GLN A 105 -5.26 -26.26 -5.67
CA GLN A 105 -4.89 -25.86 -7.03
C GLN A 105 -3.96 -24.64 -7.02
N MET A 106 -4.24 -23.63 -6.20
CA MET A 106 -3.39 -22.44 -6.09
C MET A 106 -1.98 -22.80 -5.56
N LEU A 107 -1.90 -23.67 -4.54
CA LEU A 107 -0.63 -24.15 -4.03
C LEU A 107 0.15 -24.92 -5.11
N ALA A 108 -0.53 -25.76 -5.89
CA ALA A 108 0.08 -26.53 -6.99
C ALA A 108 0.58 -25.61 -8.13
N ASP A 109 -0.19 -24.58 -8.49
CA ASP A 109 0.22 -23.60 -9.50
C ASP A 109 1.47 -22.83 -9.08
N LEU A 110 1.56 -22.44 -7.79
CA LEU A 110 2.75 -21.78 -7.25
C LEU A 110 3.97 -22.71 -7.20
N GLN A 111 3.75 -23.97 -6.85
CA GLN A 111 4.82 -24.99 -6.87
C GLN A 111 5.34 -25.23 -8.28
N LYS A 112 4.44 -25.24 -9.27
CA LYS A 112 4.80 -25.43 -10.67
C LYS A 112 5.74 -24.34 -11.18
N LEU A 113 5.51 -23.06 -10.82
CA LEU A 113 6.41 -21.95 -11.17
C LEU A 113 7.83 -22.14 -10.65
N ASP A 114 7.98 -22.74 -9.47
CA ASP A 114 9.30 -23.06 -8.89
C ASP A 114 9.93 -24.29 -9.58
N ALA A 115 9.15 -25.33 -9.81
CA ALA A 115 9.61 -26.57 -10.43
C ALA A 115 10.05 -26.39 -11.89
N GLU A 116 9.39 -25.54 -12.63
CA GLU A 116 9.75 -25.17 -14.01
C GLU A 116 10.95 -24.23 -14.07
N GLY A 117 11.39 -23.70 -12.92
CA GLY A 117 12.53 -22.81 -12.80
C GLY A 117 12.24 -21.36 -13.20
N ASP A 118 10.98 -21.02 -13.46
CA ASP A 118 10.57 -19.67 -13.86
C ASP A 118 10.74 -18.69 -12.71
N ILE A 119 10.34 -19.07 -11.50
CA ILE A 119 10.42 -18.21 -10.31
C ILE A 119 10.80 -19.07 -9.10
N ARG A 120 11.93 -18.79 -8.46
CA ARG A 120 12.34 -19.48 -7.24
C ARG A 120 11.34 -19.22 -6.10
N MET A 121 11.13 -20.23 -5.24
CA MET A 121 10.16 -20.20 -4.13
C MET A 121 10.32 -19.00 -3.19
N GLU A 122 11.53 -18.48 -3.01
CA GLU A 122 11.76 -17.27 -2.21
C GLU A 122 11.07 -16.03 -2.79
N TYR A 123 10.98 -15.91 -4.13
CA TYR A 123 10.26 -14.83 -4.82
C TYR A 123 8.75 -15.10 -4.89
N VAL A 124 8.34 -16.38 -5.02
CA VAL A 124 6.93 -16.78 -4.89
C VAL A 124 6.37 -16.29 -3.56
N ALA A 125 7.10 -16.51 -2.46
CA ALA A 125 6.70 -16.01 -1.14
C ALA A 125 6.53 -14.47 -1.09
N SER A 126 7.31 -13.73 -1.86
CA SER A 126 7.19 -12.27 -1.95
C SER A 126 5.96 -11.83 -2.76
N LEU A 127 5.66 -12.53 -3.87
CA LEU A 127 4.46 -12.29 -4.69
C LEU A 127 3.19 -12.54 -3.88
N VAL A 128 3.12 -13.70 -3.23
CA VAL A 128 1.98 -14.10 -2.39
C VAL A 128 1.74 -13.10 -1.26
N ARG A 129 2.81 -12.62 -0.60
CA ARG A 129 2.67 -11.62 0.48
C ARG A 129 2.11 -10.30 -0.02
N SER A 130 2.58 -9.82 -1.18
CA SER A 130 2.07 -8.57 -1.74
C SER A 130 0.59 -8.69 -2.09
N GLU A 131 0.19 -9.81 -2.69
CA GLU A 131 -1.20 -10.08 -3.05
C GLU A 131 -2.08 -10.16 -1.81
N GLY A 132 -1.69 -10.95 -0.80
CA GLY A 132 -2.46 -11.08 0.44
C GLY A 132 -2.67 -9.76 1.16
N GLN A 133 -1.62 -8.96 1.35
CA GLN A 133 -1.72 -7.67 2.06
C GLN A 133 -2.56 -6.63 1.32
N LEU A 134 -2.44 -6.55 -0.01
CA LEU A 134 -3.20 -5.57 -0.80
C LEU A 134 -4.65 -5.98 -0.93
N THR A 135 -4.92 -7.28 -1.12
CA THR A 135 -6.28 -7.82 -1.21
C THR A 135 -7.03 -7.68 0.10
N ASP A 136 -6.39 -7.96 1.25
CA ASP A 136 -7.00 -7.77 2.57
C ASP A 136 -7.51 -6.32 2.75
N ARG A 137 -6.69 -5.33 2.45
CA ARG A 137 -7.08 -3.92 2.51
C ARG A 137 -8.20 -3.57 1.51
N THR A 138 -8.12 -4.10 0.30
CA THR A 138 -9.13 -3.87 -0.75
C THR A 138 -10.48 -4.43 -0.32
N VAL A 139 -10.50 -5.64 0.20
CA VAL A 139 -11.72 -6.31 0.70
C VAL A 139 -12.30 -5.56 1.89
N ALA A 140 -11.48 -5.14 2.84
CA ALA A 140 -11.92 -4.33 3.98
C ALA A 140 -12.63 -3.05 3.52
N TRP A 141 -12.03 -2.31 2.59
CA TRP A 141 -12.61 -1.10 2.01
C TRP A 141 -13.93 -1.34 1.27
N GLN A 142 -13.99 -2.40 0.46
CA GLN A 142 -15.21 -2.76 -0.26
C GLN A 142 -16.36 -3.11 0.70
N ILE A 143 -16.08 -3.90 1.74
CA ILE A 143 -17.06 -4.25 2.77
C ILE A 143 -17.56 -2.99 3.50
N GLU A 144 -16.66 -2.11 3.92
CA GLU A 144 -17.02 -0.86 4.60
C GLU A 144 -17.89 0.05 3.72
N ALA A 145 -17.52 0.20 2.44
CA ALA A 145 -18.31 0.98 1.50
C ALA A 145 -19.72 0.42 1.28
N LEU A 146 -19.84 -0.91 1.16
CA LEU A 146 -21.13 -1.59 1.01
C LEU A 146 -21.99 -1.46 2.27
N VAL A 147 -21.40 -1.66 3.45
CA VAL A 147 -22.11 -1.48 4.74
C VAL A 147 -22.60 -0.05 4.87
N HIS A 148 -21.73 0.94 4.62
CA HIS A 148 -22.10 2.35 4.71
C HIS A 148 -23.22 2.71 3.73
N ASN A 149 -23.15 2.24 2.49
CA ASN A 149 -24.20 2.43 1.51
C ASN A 149 -25.56 1.87 2.01
N ILE A 150 -25.57 0.65 2.56
CA ILE A 150 -26.78 0.03 3.11
C ILE A 150 -27.33 0.83 4.29
N MET A 151 -26.45 1.27 5.21
CA MET A 151 -26.83 2.12 6.35
C MET A 151 -27.56 3.38 5.90
N VAL A 152 -26.99 4.10 4.92
CA VAL A 152 -27.54 5.37 4.44
C VAL A 152 -28.81 5.18 3.60
N THR A 153 -28.81 4.22 2.67
CA THR A 153 -29.93 4.03 1.74
C THR A 153 -31.15 3.42 2.38
N GLU A 154 -30.96 2.56 3.39
CA GLU A 154 -32.04 1.84 4.06
C GLU A 154 -32.31 2.32 5.50
N ASN A 155 -31.55 3.32 5.95
CA ASN A 155 -31.64 3.86 7.32
C ASN A 155 -31.51 2.77 8.40
N LEU A 156 -30.52 1.87 8.23
CA LEU A 156 -30.23 0.75 9.13
C LEU A 156 -29.10 1.10 10.10
N SER A 157 -29.10 0.40 11.26
CA SER A 157 -27.93 0.40 12.14
C SER A 157 -26.77 -0.34 11.49
N ASP A 158 -25.52 -0.09 11.94
CA ASP A 158 -24.32 -0.80 11.45
C ASP A 158 -24.49 -2.33 11.54
N ASN A 159 -25.00 -2.84 12.67
CA ASN A 159 -25.21 -4.27 12.85
C ASN A 159 -26.24 -4.85 11.87
N ASP A 160 -27.33 -4.13 11.61
CA ASP A 160 -28.37 -4.62 10.70
C ASP A 160 -27.90 -4.53 9.24
N ALA A 161 -27.15 -3.49 8.90
CA ALA A 161 -26.51 -3.33 7.58
C ALA A 161 -25.52 -4.46 7.31
N ARG A 162 -24.70 -4.86 8.29
CA ARG A 162 -23.78 -6.01 8.16
C ARG A 162 -24.51 -7.33 7.98
N ARG A 163 -25.60 -7.57 8.72
CA ARG A 163 -26.45 -8.76 8.54
C ARG A 163 -27.07 -8.79 7.14
N LYS A 164 -27.56 -7.64 6.69
CA LYS A 164 -28.13 -7.51 5.35
C LYS A 164 -27.08 -7.74 4.27
N LEU A 165 -25.86 -7.19 4.44
CA LEU A 165 -24.78 -7.41 3.51
C LEU A 165 -24.43 -8.89 3.37
N LEU A 166 -24.35 -9.65 4.46
CA LEU A 166 -24.11 -11.12 4.39
C LEU A 166 -25.12 -11.83 3.50
N LYS A 167 -26.38 -11.43 3.58
CA LYS A 167 -27.46 -12.01 2.77
C LYS A 167 -27.39 -11.58 1.30
N ASP A 168 -27.10 -10.32 1.06
CA ASP A 168 -27.10 -9.69 -0.27
C ASP A 168 -25.76 -9.79 -0.99
N PHE A 169 -24.68 -10.20 -0.30
CA PHE A 169 -23.31 -10.20 -0.84
C PHE A 169 -23.16 -10.93 -2.19
N PRO A 170 -23.82 -12.08 -2.44
CA PRO A 170 -23.73 -12.76 -3.73
C PRO A 170 -24.12 -11.87 -4.92
N ARG A 171 -24.94 -10.84 -4.71
CA ARG A 171 -25.36 -9.90 -5.76
C ARG A 171 -24.20 -8.98 -6.21
N TYR A 172 -23.24 -8.74 -5.33
CA TYR A 172 -22.09 -7.85 -5.60
C TYR A 172 -20.88 -8.62 -6.10
N LEU A 173 -20.76 -9.90 -5.79
CA LEU A 173 -19.57 -10.72 -5.99
C LEU A 173 -19.04 -10.64 -7.43
N ASP A 174 -19.88 -10.97 -8.41
CA ASP A 174 -19.48 -10.96 -9.83
C ASP A 174 -18.92 -9.62 -10.31
N VAL A 175 -19.48 -8.51 -9.80
CA VAL A 175 -19.02 -7.17 -10.19
C VAL A 175 -17.70 -6.84 -9.51
N LEU A 176 -17.56 -7.17 -8.23
CA LEU A 176 -16.33 -6.95 -7.46
C LEU A 176 -15.16 -7.76 -8.02
N GLU A 177 -15.39 -9.03 -8.37
CA GLU A 177 -14.37 -9.88 -9.00
C GLU A 177 -13.94 -9.33 -10.36
N ARG A 178 -14.88 -8.95 -11.22
CA ARG A 178 -14.56 -8.33 -12.52
C ARG A 178 -13.81 -7.01 -12.35
N LEU A 179 -14.19 -6.19 -11.37
CA LEU A 179 -13.49 -4.94 -11.07
C LEU A 179 -12.06 -5.20 -10.60
N ALA A 180 -11.88 -6.13 -9.68
CA ALA A 180 -10.56 -6.50 -9.16
C ALA A 180 -9.64 -7.00 -10.30
N LEU A 181 -10.12 -7.94 -11.12
CA LEU A 181 -9.36 -8.48 -12.24
C LEU A 181 -9.06 -7.41 -13.30
N TYR A 182 -10.03 -6.53 -13.60
CA TYR A 182 -9.83 -5.42 -14.52
C TYR A 182 -8.77 -4.45 -14.02
N ALA A 183 -8.87 -4.01 -12.76
CA ALA A 183 -7.91 -3.10 -12.13
C ALA A 183 -6.51 -3.72 -12.11
N TYR A 184 -6.38 -4.99 -11.69
CA TYR A 184 -5.13 -5.73 -11.71
C TYR A 184 -4.47 -5.74 -13.10
N ARG A 185 -5.23 -6.12 -14.14
CA ARG A 185 -4.70 -6.16 -15.52
C ARG A 185 -4.28 -4.79 -16.03
N ARG A 186 -5.04 -3.73 -15.71
CA ARG A 186 -4.70 -2.35 -16.10
C ARG A 186 -3.42 -1.88 -15.39
N GLN A 187 -3.28 -2.15 -14.09
CA GLN A 187 -2.08 -1.80 -13.33
C GLN A 187 -0.86 -2.62 -13.78
N MET A 188 -1.06 -3.89 -14.10
CA MET A 188 0.01 -4.74 -14.66
C MET A 188 0.50 -4.17 -15.99
N TYR A 189 -0.41 -3.85 -16.93
CA TYR A 189 -0.07 -3.22 -18.19
C TYR A 189 0.72 -1.92 -17.99
N ALA A 190 0.21 -1.01 -17.15
CA ALA A 190 0.88 0.24 -16.85
C ALA A 190 2.27 0.02 -16.19
N GLY A 191 2.40 -1.02 -15.34
CA GLY A 191 3.68 -1.42 -14.74
C GLY A 191 4.70 -1.88 -15.77
N ILE A 192 4.28 -2.74 -16.72
CA ILE A 192 5.14 -3.25 -17.79
C ILE A 192 5.57 -2.12 -18.73
N MET A 193 4.66 -1.21 -19.09
CA MET A 193 5.02 -0.05 -19.94
C MET A 193 6.07 0.83 -19.28
N ARG A 194 5.99 1.04 -17.96
CA ARG A 194 7.03 1.77 -17.21
C ARG A 194 8.39 1.05 -17.19
N LEU A 195 8.43 -0.28 -17.31
CA LEU A 195 9.70 -1.02 -17.45
C LEU A 195 10.37 -0.73 -18.79
N GLY A 196 9.60 -0.72 -19.89
CA GLY A 196 10.14 -0.46 -21.23
C GLY A 196 10.74 0.94 -21.40
N LEU A 197 10.22 1.94 -20.68
CA LEU A 197 10.79 3.30 -20.68
C LEU A 197 12.15 3.41 -19.94
N ARG A 198 12.53 2.38 -19.17
CA ARG A 198 13.80 2.37 -18.41
C ARG A 198 15.01 1.94 -19.26
N GLU A 199 14.81 1.14 -20.30
CA GLU A 199 15.93 0.63 -21.13
C GLU A 199 16.66 1.72 -21.89
N ASN A 200 16.03 2.85 -22.17
CA ASN A 200 16.64 3.94 -22.89
C ASN A 200 17.63 4.79 -22.07
N ASN A 201 17.74 4.57 -20.75
CA ASN A 201 18.53 5.42 -19.85
C ASN A 201 19.59 4.69 -19.01
N VAL A 202 19.78 3.36 -19.16
CA VAL A 202 20.76 2.62 -18.35
C VAL A 202 21.62 1.69 -19.20
N THR A 203 22.75 2.18 -19.59
CA THR A 203 23.94 1.35 -19.88
C THR A 203 24.61 1.04 -18.56
N THR A 204 24.37 -0.12 -17.99
CA THR A 204 25.41 -0.90 -17.28
C THR A 204 24.87 -2.19 -16.68
N SER A 205 25.64 -3.21 -16.94
CA SER A 205 25.62 -4.57 -16.45
C SER A 205 25.49 -4.70 -14.92
N GLY A 206 24.65 -5.62 -14.50
CA GLY A 206 24.71 -6.19 -13.17
C GLY A 206 23.37 -6.21 -12.42
N LEU A 207 23.08 -7.31 -11.78
CA LEU A 207 21.97 -7.65 -10.88
C LEU A 207 21.78 -6.72 -9.66
N SER A 208 22.08 -5.44 -9.80
CA SER A 208 21.95 -4.45 -8.76
C SER A 208 20.55 -3.82 -8.81
N ARG A 209 19.88 -3.75 -7.69
CA ARG A 209 18.74 -2.86 -7.46
C ARG A 209 19.29 -1.43 -7.56
N LEU A 210 19.41 -0.93 -8.78
CA LEU A 210 19.93 0.42 -9.01
C LEU A 210 18.94 1.42 -8.42
N PRO A 211 19.42 2.44 -7.70
CA PRO A 211 18.59 3.54 -7.29
C PRO A 211 17.98 4.19 -8.54
N LEU A 212 16.69 4.45 -8.47
CA LEU A 212 15.94 5.12 -9.53
C LEU A 212 15.80 6.58 -9.13
N VAL A 213 16.06 7.50 -10.06
CA VAL A 213 15.76 8.92 -9.80
C VAL A 213 14.27 9.16 -10.02
N ARG A 214 13.59 9.66 -9.00
CA ARG A 214 12.13 9.90 -8.98
C ARG A 214 11.79 11.17 -8.21
N GLY A 215 10.64 11.75 -8.55
CA GLY A 215 9.99 12.73 -7.71
C GLY A 215 9.24 12.05 -6.58
N VAL A 216 9.54 12.38 -5.34
CA VAL A 216 8.85 11.91 -4.15
C VAL A 216 8.25 13.09 -3.42
N GLY A 217 6.97 13.03 -3.09
CA GLY A 217 6.25 14.13 -2.45
C GLY A 217 5.38 13.66 -1.30
N PHE A 218 5.22 14.55 -0.34
CA PHE A 218 4.32 14.41 0.80
C PHE A 218 3.40 15.61 0.88
N VAL A 219 2.15 15.36 1.19
CA VAL A 219 1.16 16.39 1.56
C VAL A 219 0.54 15.98 2.89
N ASP A 220 0.48 16.91 3.83
CA ASP A 220 0.05 16.72 5.22
C ASP A 220 -0.95 17.81 5.61
N LEU A 221 -2.07 17.44 6.27
CA LEU A 221 -3.07 18.39 6.72
C LEU A 221 -2.65 19.11 8.00
N VAL A 222 -2.77 20.41 8.01
CA VAL A 222 -2.40 21.23 9.18
C VAL A 222 -3.35 20.98 10.33
N SER A 223 -2.79 20.80 11.53
CA SER A 223 -3.56 20.67 12.79
C SER A 223 -4.54 19.50 12.83
N TYR A 224 -4.38 18.49 12.01
CA TYR A 224 -5.23 17.30 11.97
C TYR A 224 -5.45 16.67 13.35
N THR A 225 -4.39 16.42 14.11
CA THR A 225 -4.49 15.81 15.46
C THR A 225 -5.41 16.57 16.40
N SER A 226 -5.47 17.90 16.32
CA SER A 226 -6.37 18.72 17.12
C SER A 226 -7.82 18.69 16.60
N LEU A 227 -7.98 18.59 15.27
CA LEU A 227 -9.26 18.48 14.60
C LEU A 227 -9.96 17.17 14.94
N VAL A 228 -9.25 16.05 14.85
CA VAL A 228 -9.75 14.69 15.13
C VAL A 228 -10.35 14.56 16.54
N ARG A 229 -9.80 15.28 17.53
CA ARG A 229 -10.31 15.23 18.91
C ARG A 229 -11.76 15.74 19.05
N ASN A 230 -12.23 16.52 18.10
CA ASN A 230 -13.54 17.16 18.12
C ASN A 230 -14.53 16.55 17.12
N LEU A 231 -14.09 15.59 16.30
CA LEU A 231 -14.92 14.91 15.31
C LEU A 231 -15.39 13.55 15.84
N ASP A 232 -16.63 13.19 15.49
CA ASP A 232 -17.06 11.80 15.63
C ASP A 232 -16.46 10.92 14.52
N ALA A 233 -16.63 9.62 14.63
CA ALA A 233 -16.04 8.67 13.69
C ALA A 233 -16.55 8.85 12.23
N ALA A 234 -17.80 9.26 12.07
CA ALA A 234 -18.40 9.47 10.74
C ALA A 234 -17.83 10.73 10.07
N ALA A 235 -17.76 11.83 10.81
CA ALA A 235 -17.19 13.08 10.33
C ALA A 235 -15.68 12.94 10.03
N LEU A 236 -14.95 12.18 10.86
CA LEU A 236 -13.54 11.85 10.62
C LEU A 236 -13.37 11.06 9.33
N SER A 237 -14.17 10.01 9.12
CA SER A 237 -14.12 9.21 7.90
C SER A 237 -14.42 10.06 6.66
N GLN A 238 -15.41 10.94 6.74
CA GLN A 238 -15.74 11.86 5.64
C GLN A 238 -14.58 12.81 5.33
N LEU A 239 -13.95 13.39 6.35
CA LEU A 239 -12.79 14.27 6.18
C LEU A 239 -11.63 13.55 5.47
N ILE A 240 -11.27 12.35 5.94
CA ILE A 240 -10.18 11.55 5.35
C ILE A 240 -10.51 11.19 3.90
N ASN A 241 -11.70 10.67 3.64
CA ASN A 241 -12.14 10.31 2.29
C ASN A 241 -12.11 11.51 1.34
N HIS A 242 -12.55 12.68 1.81
CA HIS A 242 -12.55 13.91 1.02
C HIS A 242 -11.13 14.40 0.71
N PHE A 243 -10.23 14.33 1.70
CA PHE A 243 -8.81 14.64 1.51
C PHE A 243 -8.13 13.68 0.54
N GLU A 244 -8.30 12.37 0.71
CA GLU A 244 -7.73 11.35 -0.19
C GLU A 244 -8.24 11.52 -1.63
N GLN A 245 -9.55 11.78 -1.80
CA GLN A 245 -10.14 12.03 -3.12
C GLN A 245 -9.57 13.31 -3.74
N SER A 246 -9.41 14.37 -2.97
CA SER A 246 -8.81 15.63 -3.43
C SER A 246 -7.36 15.45 -3.88
N CYS A 247 -6.60 14.61 -3.16
CA CYS A 247 -5.25 14.24 -3.57
C CYS A 247 -5.24 13.41 -4.86
N LEU A 248 -6.10 12.40 -4.96
CA LEU A 248 -6.20 11.54 -6.14
C LEU A 248 -6.55 12.32 -7.41
N ASP A 249 -7.50 13.26 -7.30
CA ASP A 249 -7.94 14.12 -8.40
C ASP A 249 -6.82 15.02 -8.98
N VAL A 250 -5.77 15.27 -8.21
CA VAL A 250 -4.61 16.04 -8.67
C VAL A 250 -3.48 15.15 -9.13
N ILE A 251 -3.17 14.10 -8.35
CA ILE A 251 -1.98 13.28 -8.55
C ILE A 251 -2.11 12.42 -9.81
N ALA A 252 -3.23 11.69 -9.95
CA ALA A 252 -3.38 10.71 -11.01
C ALA A 252 -3.45 11.34 -12.42
N PRO A 253 -4.21 12.44 -12.67
CA PRO A 253 -4.25 13.07 -14.00
C PRO A 253 -2.92 13.65 -14.47
N LEU A 254 -2.01 13.96 -13.56
CA LEU A 254 -0.67 14.48 -13.86
C LEU A 254 0.40 13.38 -13.93
N GLY A 255 0.00 12.11 -14.03
CA GLY A 255 0.90 10.96 -14.15
C GLY A 255 1.59 10.56 -12.83
N GLY A 256 1.19 11.13 -11.71
CA GLY A 256 1.65 10.73 -10.39
C GLY A 256 0.96 9.47 -9.86
N ARG A 257 1.52 8.89 -8.82
CA ARG A 257 0.95 7.72 -8.13
C ARG A 257 0.96 7.94 -6.62
N ILE A 258 -0.16 7.70 -5.97
CA ILE A 258 -0.20 7.57 -4.52
C ILE A 258 0.47 6.24 -4.16
N ILE A 259 1.46 6.29 -3.29
CA ILE A 259 2.16 5.11 -2.78
C ILE A 259 1.44 4.60 -1.53
N LYS A 260 1.10 5.51 -0.62
CA LYS A 260 0.34 5.22 0.59
C LYS A 260 -0.27 6.47 1.20
N THR A 261 -1.31 6.25 1.98
CA THR A 261 -1.92 7.24 2.86
C THR A 261 -1.64 6.87 4.32
N LEU A 262 -1.36 7.83 5.17
CA LEU A 262 -1.00 7.66 6.58
C LEU A 262 -1.82 8.62 7.43
N GLY A 263 -3.14 8.39 7.48
CA GLY A 263 -4.07 9.29 8.14
C GLY A 263 -4.24 10.61 7.38
N ASP A 264 -3.62 11.66 7.87
CA ASP A 264 -3.62 13.01 7.31
C ASP A 264 -2.47 13.29 6.32
N GLU A 265 -1.64 12.29 6.05
CA GLU A 265 -0.51 12.42 5.13
C GLU A 265 -0.68 11.51 3.91
N VAL A 266 -0.43 12.04 2.71
CA VAL A 266 -0.37 11.28 1.46
C VAL A 266 1.05 11.33 0.91
N PHE A 267 1.63 10.15 0.70
CA PHE A 267 2.90 9.95 0.01
C PHE A 267 2.67 9.61 -1.46
N PHE A 268 3.27 10.37 -2.37
CA PHE A 268 3.12 10.20 -3.80
C PHE A 268 4.45 10.24 -4.55
N LEU A 269 4.44 9.70 -5.76
CA LEU A 269 5.63 9.53 -6.61
C LEU A 269 5.33 9.97 -8.03
N THR A 270 6.36 10.51 -8.71
CA THR A 270 6.32 10.82 -10.14
C THR A 270 7.59 10.37 -10.85
N GLU A 271 7.53 10.32 -12.17
CA GLU A 271 8.67 9.93 -13.03
C GLU A 271 9.33 11.12 -13.71
N ALA A 272 8.85 12.36 -13.49
CA ALA A 272 9.40 13.58 -14.07
C ALA A 272 9.50 14.71 -13.04
N PRO A 273 10.54 15.55 -13.10
CA PRO A 273 10.79 16.59 -12.10
C PRO A 273 9.79 17.76 -12.20
N ASP A 274 9.27 18.06 -13.37
CA ASP A 274 8.22 19.07 -13.55
C ASP A 274 6.85 18.56 -13.09
N ALA A 275 6.57 17.25 -13.26
CA ALA A 275 5.34 16.66 -12.78
C ALA A 275 5.25 16.69 -11.25
N ILE A 276 6.35 16.39 -10.51
CA ILE A 276 6.31 16.44 -9.05
C ILE A 276 6.08 17.86 -8.53
N ALA A 277 6.71 18.86 -9.14
CA ALA A 277 6.52 20.26 -8.77
C ALA A 277 5.08 20.74 -9.05
N GLU A 278 4.55 20.40 -10.23
CA GLU A 278 3.21 20.77 -10.64
C GLU A 278 2.13 20.13 -9.76
N ILE A 279 2.26 18.84 -9.47
CA ILE A 279 1.36 18.11 -8.55
C ILE A 279 1.40 18.78 -7.17
N SER A 280 2.59 19.04 -6.63
CA SER A 280 2.76 19.64 -5.30
C SER A 280 2.11 21.03 -5.19
N LEU A 281 2.25 21.85 -6.21
CA LEU A 281 1.62 23.17 -6.25
C LEU A 281 0.10 23.06 -6.35
N ARG A 282 -0.43 22.21 -7.23
CA ARG A 282 -1.88 22.00 -7.36
C ARG A 282 -2.50 21.39 -6.12
N LEU A 283 -1.80 20.51 -5.40
CA LEU A 283 -2.26 19.98 -4.11
C LEU A 283 -2.42 21.11 -3.10
N SER A 284 -1.40 21.95 -2.95
CA SER A 284 -1.47 23.11 -2.04
C SER A 284 -2.61 24.08 -2.42
N GLU A 285 -2.75 24.37 -3.71
CA GLU A 285 -3.80 25.26 -4.24
C GLU A 285 -5.21 24.67 -4.05
N LYS A 286 -5.42 23.40 -4.41
CA LYS A 286 -6.73 22.75 -4.33
C LYS A 286 -7.20 22.57 -2.90
N ILE A 287 -6.31 22.13 -2.02
CA ILE A 287 -6.66 21.93 -0.61
C ILE A 287 -6.89 23.26 0.09
N GLY A 288 -6.02 24.25 -0.13
CA GLY A 288 -6.18 25.59 0.45
C GLY A 288 -7.41 26.36 -0.04
N ALA A 289 -7.95 26.00 -1.21
CA ALA A 289 -9.21 26.57 -1.72
C ALA A 289 -10.47 25.82 -1.23
N ASP A 290 -10.32 24.67 -0.58
CA ASP A 290 -11.44 23.84 -0.15
C ASP A 290 -11.86 24.17 1.29
N PRO A 291 -13.06 24.75 1.50
CA PRO A 291 -13.52 25.15 2.83
C PRO A 291 -13.81 23.97 3.78
N GLN A 292 -13.84 22.73 3.27
CA GLN A 292 -14.08 21.52 4.07
C GLN A 292 -12.77 20.89 4.57
N LEU A 293 -11.63 21.35 4.05
CA LEU A 293 -10.32 20.84 4.43
C LEU A 293 -9.52 21.89 5.18
N PRO A 294 -8.70 21.50 6.17
CA PRO A 294 -7.66 22.37 6.70
C PRO A 294 -6.63 22.68 5.61
N ASP A 295 -5.83 23.73 5.82
CA ASP A 295 -4.66 23.97 4.98
C ASP A 295 -3.73 22.74 4.94
N ALA A 296 -2.98 22.60 3.85
CA ALA A 296 -1.98 21.57 3.73
C ALA A 296 -0.56 22.14 3.72
N ARG A 297 0.38 21.29 4.12
CA ARG A 297 1.81 21.43 3.92
C ARG A 297 2.22 20.48 2.82
N VAL A 298 3.06 20.91 1.92
CA VAL A 298 3.54 20.05 0.83
C VAL A 298 5.07 20.16 0.74
N ALA A 299 5.72 19.02 0.55
CA ALA A 299 7.14 19.00 0.22
C ALA A 299 7.45 17.90 -0.78
N PHE A 300 8.45 18.12 -1.60
CA PHE A 300 8.90 17.13 -2.57
C PHE A 300 10.41 17.20 -2.81
N ILE A 301 10.96 16.08 -3.24
CA ILE A 301 12.36 15.91 -3.64
C ILE A 301 12.41 15.17 -4.98
N TRP A 302 13.30 15.60 -5.84
CA TRP A 302 13.71 14.86 -7.04
C TRP A 302 15.07 14.21 -6.77
N GLY A 303 15.08 12.89 -6.56
CA GLY A 303 16.31 12.23 -6.14
C GLY A 303 16.25 10.71 -6.20
N GLU A 304 17.33 10.08 -5.78
CA GLU A 304 17.48 8.64 -5.80
C GLU A 304 16.54 7.96 -4.78
N VAL A 305 15.88 6.91 -5.24
CA VAL A 305 15.00 6.07 -4.45
C VAL A 305 15.23 4.61 -4.76
N LEU A 306 14.96 3.75 -3.80
CA LEU A 306 14.96 2.31 -3.93
C LEU A 306 13.51 1.81 -3.92
N ALA A 307 13.03 1.26 -5.04
CA ALA A 307 11.75 0.57 -5.08
C ALA A 307 11.89 -0.84 -4.50
N ASN A 308 11.09 -1.18 -3.51
CA ASN A 308 11.06 -2.50 -2.91
C ASN A 308 9.64 -2.85 -2.44
N ARG A 309 9.12 -3.99 -2.92
CA ARG A 309 7.79 -4.52 -2.52
C ARG A 309 6.63 -3.54 -2.73
N GLY A 310 6.65 -2.80 -3.82
CA GLY A 310 5.60 -1.80 -4.11
C GLY A 310 5.72 -0.49 -3.34
N ASP A 311 6.63 -0.39 -2.37
CA ASP A 311 6.96 0.81 -1.62
C ASP A 311 8.29 1.43 -2.13
N VAL A 312 8.60 2.62 -1.66
CA VAL A 312 9.78 3.40 -2.08
C VAL A 312 10.55 3.86 -0.84
N TYR A 313 11.86 3.67 -0.87
CA TYR A 313 12.76 3.95 0.24
C TYR A 313 13.95 4.80 -0.23
N GLY A 314 14.60 5.48 0.70
CA GLY A 314 15.83 6.22 0.43
C GLY A 314 15.95 7.53 1.19
N SER A 315 17.11 8.16 1.07
CA SER A 315 17.37 9.47 1.69
C SER A 315 16.42 10.55 1.16
N SER A 316 16.11 10.52 -0.14
CA SER A 316 15.17 11.45 -0.77
C SER A 316 13.77 11.36 -0.16
N VAL A 317 13.26 10.15 0.11
CA VAL A 317 11.96 9.94 0.78
C VAL A 317 11.99 10.51 2.20
N ASN A 318 13.04 10.19 2.96
CA ASN A 318 13.18 10.67 4.32
C ASN A 318 13.33 12.19 4.39
N LEU A 319 14.05 12.80 3.44
CA LEU A 319 14.21 14.26 3.37
C LEU A 319 12.88 14.94 3.04
N ALA A 320 12.13 14.45 2.04
CA ALA A 320 10.82 14.98 1.70
C ALA A 320 9.84 14.93 2.89
N ALA A 321 9.81 13.80 3.62
CA ALA A 321 9.00 13.64 4.83
C ALA A 321 9.43 14.60 5.98
N ARG A 322 10.69 15.02 6.02
CA ARG A 322 11.13 16.04 6.99
C ARG A 322 10.81 17.45 6.54
N LEU A 323 10.92 17.72 5.25
CA LEU A 323 10.60 19.04 4.71
C LEU A 323 9.11 19.37 4.83
N VAL A 324 8.20 18.39 4.67
CA VAL A 324 6.77 18.65 4.83
C VAL A 324 6.45 19.12 6.26
N SER A 325 7.11 18.57 7.26
CA SER A 325 6.93 19.02 8.65
C SER A 325 7.51 20.40 8.96
N LEU A 326 8.41 20.93 8.12
CA LEU A 326 8.99 22.27 8.21
C LEU A 326 8.22 23.31 7.39
N ALA A 327 7.35 22.87 6.49
CA ALA A 327 6.59 23.76 5.63
C ALA A 327 5.56 24.54 6.44
N GLU A 328 5.39 25.80 6.13
CA GLU A 328 4.27 26.59 6.65
C GLU A 328 2.97 26.18 5.94
N PRO A 329 1.79 26.37 6.56
CA PRO A 329 0.50 26.10 5.92
C PRO A 329 0.40 26.80 4.55
N GLY A 330 -0.10 26.06 3.55
CA GLY A 330 -0.25 26.59 2.19
C GLY A 330 1.05 26.73 1.42
N THR A 331 2.20 26.22 1.92
CA THR A 331 3.49 26.31 1.23
C THR A 331 3.95 24.98 0.66
N VAL A 332 4.77 25.07 -0.39
CA VAL A 332 5.40 23.94 -1.04
C VAL A 332 6.91 24.07 -0.91
N LEU A 333 7.57 23.11 -0.28
CA LEU A 333 9.02 23.09 -0.08
C LEU A 333 9.71 22.00 -0.89
N THR A 334 10.94 22.31 -1.27
CA THR A 334 11.90 21.36 -1.82
C THR A 334 13.30 21.66 -1.28
N ASP A 335 14.32 20.87 -1.68
CA ASP A 335 15.71 21.16 -1.37
C ASP A 335 16.40 21.92 -2.51
N ASN A 336 17.64 22.34 -2.26
CA ASN A 336 18.44 23.09 -3.24
C ASN A 336 18.80 22.27 -4.48
N GLU A 337 19.01 20.97 -4.35
CA GLU A 337 19.38 20.09 -5.45
C GLU A 337 18.19 19.90 -6.42
N THR A 338 17.02 19.65 -5.88
CA THR A 338 15.77 19.60 -6.65
C THR A 338 15.47 20.97 -7.29
N ALA A 339 15.66 22.07 -6.55
CA ALA A 339 15.47 23.42 -7.08
C ALA A 339 16.39 23.70 -8.27
N ASN A 340 17.64 23.23 -8.24
CA ASN A 340 18.58 23.34 -9.37
C ASN A 340 18.09 22.53 -10.58
N THR A 341 17.57 21.32 -10.37
CA THR A 341 16.97 20.52 -11.44
C THR A 341 15.78 21.24 -12.07
N LEU A 342 14.89 21.83 -11.26
CA LEU A 342 13.75 22.60 -11.77
C LEU A 342 14.17 23.82 -12.61
N ARG A 343 15.26 24.49 -12.27
CA ARG A 343 15.82 25.60 -13.08
C ARG A 343 16.26 25.13 -14.46
N GLN A 344 16.74 23.90 -14.57
CA GLN A 344 17.18 23.32 -15.86
C GLN A 344 16.00 22.90 -16.75
N VAL A 345 14.88 22.46 -16.16
CA VAL A 345 13.69 22.02 -16.90
C VAL A 345 12.87 23.18 -17.45
N GLY A 346 13.08 24.39 -16.94
CA GLY A 346 12.43 25.60 -17.45
C GLY A 346 12.21 26.67 -16.40
N ASN A 347 11.89 27.88 -16.88
CA ASN A 347 11.72 29.07 -16.03
C ASN A 347 10.26 29.24 -15.55
N ARG A 348 9.64 28.15 -15.08
CA ARG A 348 8.20 28.07 -14.74
C ARG A 348 7.93 28.41 -13.28
N TYR A 349 8.92 28.31 -12.42
CA TYR A 349 8.78 28.41 -10.97
C TYR A 349 9.61 29.57 -10.42
N THR A 350 9.12 30.19 -9.36
CA THR A 350 9.89 31.07 -8.49
C THR A 350 10.38 30.23 -7.32
N LEU A 351 11.69 30.23 -7.09
CA LEU A 351 12.39 29.39 -6.12
C LEU A 351 13.05 30.29 -5.08
N THR A 352 12.51 30.33 -3.87
CA THR A 352 12.91 31.24 -2.80
C THR A 352 13.52 30.47 -1.63
N SER A 353 14.80 30.71 -1.32
CA SER A 353 15.45 30.10 -0.16
C SER A 353 14.73 30.49 1.14
N GLN A 354 14.56 29.51 2.02
CA GLN A 354 13.96 29.70 3.35
C GLN A 354 15.01 29.78 4.47
N GLY A 355 16.29 29.94 4.08
CA GLY A 355 17.42 29.90 5.01
C GLY A 355 17.73 28.50 5.52
N THR A 356 18.93 28.35 6.06
CA THR A 356 19.42 27.06 6.55
C THR A 356 18.63 26.59 7.77
N ARG A 357 18.19 25.33 7.75
CA ARG A 357 17.49 24.66 8.85
C ARG A 357 18.24 23.38 9.22
N ASN A 358 18.35 23.12 10.52
CA ASN A 358 18.87 21.84 10.98
C ASN A 358 17.77 20.78 10.89
N VAL A 359 17.98 19.78 10.06
CA VAL A 359 17.03 18.68 9.82
C VAL A 359 17.59 17.41 10.45
N ARG A 360 16.83 16.79 11.32
CA ARG A 360 17.27 15.58 12.02
C ARG A 360 17.74 14.51 11.02
N SER A 361 18.93 13.96 11.25
CA SER A 361 19.62 12.97 10.41
C SER A 361 20.15 13.48 9.06
N PHE A 362 19.92 14.74 8.70
CA PHE A 362 20.43 15.37 7.47
C PHE A 362 21.37 16.54 7.74
N GLY A 363 21.43 17.02 9.00
CA GLY A 363 22.21 18.19 9.33
C GLY A 363 21.59 19.48 8.80
N ASN A 364 22.43 20.39 8.33
CA ASN A 364 21.99 21.65 7.75
C ASN A 364 21.47 21.46 6.32
N VAL A 365 20.22 21.80 6.09
CA VAL A 365 19.56 21.78 4.79
C VAL A 365 19.05 23.19 4.51
N ASP A 366 19.06 23.60 3.24
CA ASP A 366 18.51 24.88 2.78
C ASP A 366 17.19 24.62 2.05
N PRO A 367 16.03 24.65 2.74
CA PRO A 367 14.74 24.46 2.09
C PRO A 367 14.47 25.62 1.12
N VAL A 368 13.83 25.29 0.01
CA VAL A 368 13.45 26.23 -1.04
C VAL A 368 11.94 26.20 -1.21
N ALA A 369 11.28 27.32 -1.02
CA ALA A 369 9.87 27.48 -1.34
C ALA A 369 9.67 27.57 -2.86
N VAL A 370 8.70 26.84 -3.36
CA VAL A 370 8.36 26.77 -4.77
C VAL A 370 6.99 27.42 -4.99
N THR A 371 6.94 28.37 -5.91
CA THR A 371 5.69 29.01 -6.33
C THR A 371 5.65 29.11 -7.85
N ARG A 372 4.44 29.26 -8.43
CA ARG A 372 4.33 29.52 -9.86
C ARG A 372 4.85 30.90 -10.22
N ARG A 373 5.51 30.98 -11.35
CA ARG A 373 5.81 32.27 -11.94
C ARG A 373 4.50 32.86 -12.52
N VAL A 374 4.17 34.07 -12.18
CA VAL A 374 3.01 34.78 -12.73
C VAL A 374 3.08 34.76 -14.27
N ASN A 375 2.03 34.26 -14.94
CA ASN A 375 1.89 34.11 -16.40
C ASN A 375 2.31 32.78 -17.03
N TYR A 376 2.43 31.68 -16.28
CA TYR A 376 2.63 30.35 -16.88
C TYR A 376 1.50 29.39 -16.50
N THR A 377 0.68 29.01 -17.50
CA THR A 377 -0.24 27.87 -17.39
C THR A 377 0.37 26.72 -18.18
N MET A 378 0.57 25.56 -17.57
CA MET A 378 1.12 24.38 -18.22
C MET A 378 -0.01 23.48 -18.69
N GLU A 379 -0.09 23.23 -20.00
CA GLU A 379 -0.78 22.06 -20.55
C GLU A 379 0.23 20.91 -20.57
N ILE A 380 -0.03 19.82 -19.85
CA ILE A 380 0.78 18.60 -19.92
C ILE A 380 0.23 17.78 -21.08
N ASP A 381 1.02 17.63 -22.12
CA ASP A 381 0.73 16.66 -23.18
C ASP A 381 1.04 15.26 -22.67
N LEU A 382 -0.01 14.46 -22.49
CA LEU A 382 0.05 13.07 -22.03
C LEU A 382 0.00 12.07 -23.21
N SER A 383 0.28 12.54 -24.44
CA SER A 383 0.29 11.69 -25.64
C SER A 383 1.45 10.69 -25.67
#